data_8a5b279089a75dccf0f5041fa9a5dde6
#
_entry.id   8a5b279089a75dccf0f5041fa9a5dde6
#
_cell.length_a   1.000
_cell.length_b   1.000
_cell.length_c   1.000
_cell.angle_alpha   90.00
_cell.angle_beta   90.00
_cell.angle_gamma   90.00
#
_symmetry.space_group_name_H-M   'P 1'
#
loop_
_entity.id
_entity.type
_entity.pdbx_description
1 polymer ?
#
loop_
_entity_poly.entity_id
_entity_poly.type
_entity_poly.pdbx_seq_one_letter_code
_entity_poly.pdbx_strand_id
1 'polypeptide(L)'
;MALKVKAKEREMKVGKNPGVFRYVMLPELYSTLDQDKVINEAAIRSGVTEGVMRACWEGAGKVIKAWATEGHSVALPGLGTMRFGLRAKAVEDVNDVKASLIKTRRIIFTPTQELKDELKDAAIQITCYDRNGEEVKRVTSSDPGTVEDPEEESGSISSGSETDGQGTDIPPVINP
;
A
#
# COMPACT_ATOMS: atom_id res chain seq x y z
N MET A 1 7.95 10.65 -17.61
CA MET A 1 8.38 11.34 -16.36
C MET A 1 9.14 10.33 -15.51
N ALA A 2 10.06 10.79 -14.63
CA ALA A 2 10.80 9.88 -13.76
C ALA A 2 10.37 10.08 -12.30
N LEU A 3 10.24 8.99 -11.56
CA LEU A 3 10.03 9.02 -10.12
C LEU A 3 11.34 9.42 -9.44
N LYS A 4 11.30 10.41 -8.57
CA LYS A 4 12.50 10.87 -7.85
C LYS A 4 12.65 10.15 -6.51
N VAL A 5 13.88 9.69 -6.27
CA VAL A 5 14.26 8.98 -5.06
C VAL A 5 15.51 9.65 -4.48
N LYS A 6 15.50 9.88 -3.16
CA LYS A 6 16.68 10.32 -2.40
C LYS A 6 17.27 9.15 -1.65
N ALA A 7 18.54 8.83 -1.91
CA ALA A 7 19.32 7.90 -1.13
C ALA A 7 20.19 8.69 -0.13
N LYS A 8 19.90 8.58 1.17
CA LYS A 8 20.66 9.28 2.23
C LYS A 8 21.48 8.29 3.04
N GLU A 9 22.74 8.63 3.27
CA GLU A 9 23.59 7.90 4.20
C GLU A 9 23.08 8.07 5.63
N ARG A 10 22.74 6.97 6.31
CA ARG A 10 22.25 6.95 7.68
C ARG A 10 22.92 5.87 8.49
N GLU A 11 23.21 6.19 9.75
CA GLU A 11 23.68 5.20 10.72
C GLU A 11 22.53 4.27 11.12
N MET A 12 22.76 2.99 11.01
CA MET A 12 21.81 1.96 11.43
C MET A 12 21.95 1.73 12.93
N LYS A 13 20.98 2.22 13.71
CA LYS A 13 20.99 2.10 15.18
C LYS A 13 20.44 0.78 15.69
N VAL A 14 19.69 0.03 14.84
CA VAL A 14 19.03 -1.23 15.18
C VAL A 14 19.28 -2.26 14.09
N GLY A 15 19.42 -3.55 14.44
CA GLY A 15 19.62 -4.66 13.52
C GLY A 15 20.89 -5.44 13.80
N LYS A 16 21.26 -6.33 12.86
CA LYS A 16 22.41 -7.24 13.01
C LYS A 16 23.78 -6.54 13.14
N ASN A 17 23.91 -5.31 12.63
CA ASN A 17 25.17 -4.53 12.66
C ASN A 17 24.85 -3.08 13.01
N PRO A 18 24.68 -2.71 14.29
CA PRO A 18 24.51 -1.33 14.72
C PRO A 18 25.80 -0.53 14.50
N GLY A 19 25.69 0.76 14.19
CA GLY A 19 26.81 1.66 13.95
C GLY A 19 27.36 1.67 12.52
N VAL A 20 26.82 0.82 11.63
CA VAL A 20 27.19 0.83 10.20
C VAL A 20 26.36 1.86 9.45
N PHE A 21 27.03 2.65 8.63
CA PHE A 21 26.36 3.60 7.72
C PHE A 21 25.87 2.89 6.46
N ARG A 22 24.63 3.17 6.06
CA ARG A 22 24.00 2.64 4.85
C ARG A 22 23.19 3.72 4.15
N TYR A 23 23.13 3.63 2.82
CA TYR A 23 22.24 4.46 2.02
C TYR A 23 20.81 3.93 2.14
N VAL A 24 19.91 4.76 2.67
CA VAL A 24 18.48 4.47 2.77
C VAL A 24 17.78 5.25 1.69
N MET A 25 17.02 4.54 0.84
CA MET A 25 16.25 5.14 -0.25
C MET A 25 14.88 5.57 0.27
N LEU A 26 14.48 6.78 -0.08
CA LEU A 26 13.19 7.36 0.25
C LEU A 26 12.62 8.06 -0.98
N PRO A 27 11.31 7.94 -1.25
CA PRO A 27 10.70 8.68 -2.35
C PRO A 27 10.83 10.19 -2.10
N GLU A 28 11.16 10.93 -3.15
CA GLU A 28 11.10 12.38 -3.14
C GLU A 28 9.76 12.81 -3.71
N LEU A 29 8.82 13.13 -2.81
CA LEU A 29 7.51 13.57 -3.21
C LEU A 29 7.56 15.03 -3.69
N TYR A 30 6.84 15.31 -4.76
CA TYR A 30 6.56 16.68 -5.19
C TYR A 30 5.56 17.33 -4.23
N SER A 31 5.16 18.56 -4.51
CA SER A 31 4.12 19.26 -3.75
C SER A 31 2.80 18.45 -3.75
N THR A 32 2.10 18.48 -2.63
CA THR A 32 0.74 17.94 -2.56
C THR A 32 -0.18 18.76 -3.47
N LEU A 33 -0.88 18.08 -4.36
CA LEU A 33 -1.93 18.69 -5.18
C LEU A 33 -3.24 18.65 -4.39
N ASP A 34 -3.85 19.81 -4.20
CA ASP A 34 -5.13 19.91 -3.53
C ASP A 34 -6.30 19.52 -4.45
N GLN A 35 -7.46 19.40 -3.84
CA GLN A 35 -8.70 19.02 -4.55
C GLN A 35 -9.05 20.04 -5.63
N ASP A 36 -8.86 21.33 -5.36
CA ASP A 36 -9.23 22.40 -6.30
C ASP A 36 -8.40 22.33 -7.58
N LYS A 37 -7.11 22.03 -7.46
CA LYS A 37 -6.25 21.83 -8.62
C LYS A 37 -6.64 20.61 -9.46
N VAL A 38 -7.02 19.52 -8.79
CA VAL A 38 -7.50 18.31 -9.50
C VAL A 38 -8.81 18.60 -10.23
N ILE A 39 -9.76 19.29 -9.60
CA ILE A 39 -11.05 19.66 -10.19
C ILE A 39 -10.85 20.58 -11.40
N ASN A 40 -10.00 21.59 -11.28
CA ASN A 40 -9.71 22.52 -12.38
C ASN A 40 -9.11 21.80 -13.59
N GLU A 41 -8.08 20.97 -13.37
CA GLU A 41 -7.45 20.21 -14.45
C GLU A 41 -8.42 19.21 -15.09
N ALA A 42 -9.28 18.55 -14.29
CA ALA A 42 -10.31 17.65 -14.79
C ALA A 42 -11.38 18.40 -15.61
N ALA A 43 -11.77 19.60 -15.19
CA ALA A 43 -12.71 20.45 -15.91
C ALA A 43 -12.17 20.84 -17.28
N ILE A 44 -10.88 21.26 -17.34
CA ILE A 44 -10.20 21.62 -18.59
C ILE A 44 -10.17 20.42 -19.55
N ARG A 45 -9.77 19.24 -19.06
CA ARG A 45 -9.66 18.02 -19.89
C ARG A 45 -10.99 17.48 -20.39
N SER A 46 -12.04 17.59 -19.58
CA SER A 46 -13.38 17.11 -19.93
C SER A 46 -14.23 18.11 -20.71
N GLY A 47 -13.82 19.37 -20.76
CA GLY A 47 -14.57 20.44 -21.42
C GLY A 47 -15.83 20.89 -20.67
N VAL A 48 -16.00 20.48 -19.41
CA VAL A 48 -17.10 20.97 -18.57
C VAL A 48 -16.67 22.15 -17.71
N THR A 49 -17.65 22.91 -17.19
CA THR A 49 -17.33 24.03 -16.29
C THR A 49 -16.80 23.52 -14.95
N GLU A 50 -15.93 24.28 -14.30
CA GLU A 50 -15.37 23.93 -13.00
C GLU A 50 -16.47 23.67 -11.95
N GLY A 51 -17.55 24.47 -11.95
CA GLY A 51 -18.66 24.28 -11.01
C GLY A 51 -19.39 22.95 -11.17
N VAL A 52 -19.59 22.49 -12.40
CA VAL A 52 -20.16 21.17 -12.69
C VAL A 52 -19.22 20.06 -12.26
N MET A 53 -17.92 20.19 -12.60
CA MET A 53 -16.90 19.21 -12.21
C MET A 53 -16.81 19.11 -10.68
N ARG A 54 -16.84 20.21 -9.96
CA ARG A 54 -16.83 20.25 -8.49
C ARG A 54 -18.03 19.53 -7.90
N ALA A 55 -19.23 19.80 -8.40
CA ALA A 55 -20.45 19.13 -7.93
C ALA A 55 -20.40 17.61 -8.15
N CYS A 56 -19.92 17.16 -9.32
CA CYS A 56 -19.76 15.74 -9.62
C CYS A 56 -18.71 15.09 -8.70
N TRP A 57 -17.56 15.73 -8.53
CA TRP A 57 -16.46 15.24 -7.70
C TRP A 57 -16.86 15.08 -6.23
N GLU A 58 -17.47 16.12 -5.66
CA GLU A 58 -17.95 16.09 -4.28
C GLU A 58 -19.09 15.08 -4.08
N GLY A 59 -20.01 14.98 -5.05
CA GLY A 59 -21.06 13.98 -5.04
C GLY A 59 -20.52 12.55 -5.04
N ALA A 60 -19.59 12.26 -5.95
CA ALA A 60 -18.92 10.96 -6.01
C ALA A 60 -18.18 10.65 -4.70
N GLY A 61 -17.42 11.63 -4.18
CA GLY A 61 -16.68 11.47 -2.93
C GLY A 61 -17.58 11.14 -1.73
N LYS A 62 -18.76 11.76 -1.64
CA LYS A 62 -19.74 11.47 -0.59
C LYS A 62 -20.26 10.04 -0.67
N VAL A 63 -20.60 9.57 -1.88
CA VAL A 63 -21.09 8.20 -2.11
C VAL A 63 -20.00 7.17 -1.82
N ILE A 64 -18.78 7.37 -2.34
CA ILE A 64 -17.63 6.51 -2.09
C ILE A 64 -17.38 6.37 -0.59
N LYS A 65 -17.37 7.50 0.14
CA LYS A 65 -17.18 7.50 1.59
C LYS A 65 -18.27 6.69 2.30
N ALA A 66 -19.55 6.92 1.98
CA ALA A 66 -20.68 6.23 2.60
C ALA A 66 -20.54 4.71 2.42
N TRP A 67 -20.41 4.26 1.18
CA TRP A 67 -20.34 2.83 0.88
C TRP A 67 -19.08 2.15 1.47
N ALA A 68 -17.94 2.83 1.45
CA ALA A 68 -16.73 2.29 2.06
C ALA A 68 -16.89 2.13 3.59
N THR A 69 -17.60 3.03 4.27
CA THR A 69 -17.88 2.93 5.72
C THR A 69 -18.97 1.91 6.06
N GLU A 70 -19.85 1.59 5.12
CA GLU A 70 -20.83 0.51 5.22
C GLU A 70 -20.22 -0.88 4.99
N GLY A 71 -18.94 -0.95 4.61
CA GLY A 71 -18.20 -2.20 4.41
C GLY A 71 -18.15 -2.71 2.97
N HIS A 72 -18.62 -1.91 2.01
CA HIS A 72 -18.53 -2.24 0.60
C HIS A 72 -17.11 -2.05 0.06
N SER A 73 -16.73 -2.86 -0.93
CA SER A 73 -15.58 -2.61 -1.79
C SER A 73 -16.03 -1.67 -2.92
N VAL A 74 -15.40 -0.50 -3.02
CA VAL A 74 -15.79 0.55 -3.97
C VAL A 74 -14.74 0.70 -5.04
N ALA A 75 -15.13 0.56 -6.31
CA ALA A 75 -14.25 0.79 -7.45
C ALA A 75 -14.00 2.30 -7.65
N LEU A 76 -12.75 2.66 -7.85
CA LEU A 76 -12.29 4.00 -8.21
C LEU A 76 -11.82 3.95 -9.68
N PRO A 77 -12.52 4.59 -10.61
CA PRO A 77 -12.21 4.48 -12.03
C PRO A 77 -10.76 4.84 -12.36
N GLY A 78 -10.08 3.95 -13.08
CA GLY A 78 -8.67 4.14 -13.48
C GLY A 78 -7.64 3.98 -12.36
N LEU A 79 -8.08 3.85 -11.10
CA LEU A 79 -7.16 3.79 -9.96
C LEU A 79 -7.12 2.40 -9.32
N GLY A 80 -8.28 1.87 -8.95
CA GLY A 80 -8.33 0.61 -8.22
C GLY A 80 -9.61 0.44 -7.42
N THR A 81 -9.53 -0.35 -6.37
CA THR A 81 -10.62 -0.56 -5.43
C THR A 81 -10.24 -0.15 -4.01
N MET A 82 -11.20 0.40 -3.30
CA MET A 82 -11.06 0.79 -1.90
C MET A 82 -12.01 -0.03 -1.05
N ARG A 83 -11.52 -0.63 0.02
CA ARG A 83 -12.33 -1.44 0.94
C ARG A 83 -11.96 -1.22 2.39
N PHE A 84 -12.88 -1.56 3.28
CA PHE A 84 -12.61 -1.60 4.71
C PHE A 84 -11.72 -2.80 5.07
N GLY A 85 -10.80 -2.59 5.99
CA GLY A 85 -9.97 -3.64 6.55
C GLY A 85 -9.80 -3.45 8.05
N LEU A 86 -9.56 -4.54 8.76
CA LEU A 86 -9.31 -4.52 10.18
C LEU A 86 -8.13 -5.43 10.56
N ARG A 87 -7.52 -5.12 11.71
CA ARG A 87 -6.59 -6.02 12.38
C ARG A 87 -7.15 -6.32 13.76
N ALA A 88 -7.35 -7.59 14.05
CA ALA A 88 -7.86 -8.07 15.33
C ALA A 88 -6.92 -9.13 15.93
N LYS A 89 -7.01 -9.34 17.25
CA LYS A 89 -6.38 -10.47 17.94
C LYS A 89 -7.22 -11.72 17.71
N ALA A 90 -6.58 -12.82 17.34
CA ALA A 90 -7.23 -14.13 17.26
C ALA A 90 -7.48 -14.70 18.67
N VAL A 91 -8.57 -15.43 18.83
CA VAL A 91 -8.94 -16.19 20.05
C VAL A 91 -9.40 -17.59 19.64
N GLU A 92 -9.24 -18.56 20.52
CA GLU A 92 -9.58 -19.96 20.27
C GLU A 92 -11.07 -20.25 20.51
N ASP A 93 -11.66 -19.64 21.57
CA ASP A 93 -13.06 -19.82 21.93
C ASP A 93 -13.95 -18.73 21.31
N VAL A 94 -15.06 -19.14 20.72
CA VAL A 94 -16.08 -18.25 20.15
C VAL A 94 -16.67 -17.30 21.20
N ASN A 95 -16.76 -17.73 22.45
CA ASN A 95 -17.30 -16.93 23.56
C ASN A 95 -16.37 -15.75 23.93
N ASP A 96 -15.10 -15.83 23.55
CA ASP A 96 -14.12 -14.77 23.78
C ASP A 96 -14.12 -13.71 22.66
N VAL A 97 -14.88 -13.90 21.57
CA VAL A 97 -14.99 -12.94 20.48
C VAL A 97 -15.70 -11.69 20.96
N LYS A 98 -14.96 -10.56 20.98
CA LYS A 98 -15.44 -9.23 21.42
C LYS A 98 -14.93 -8.14 20.49
N ALA A 99 -15.71 -7.08 20.35
CA ALA A 99 -15.30 -5.91 19.56
C ALA A 99 -13.97 -5.28 20.02
N SER A 100 -13.62 -5.42 21.30
CA SER A 100 -12.35 -4.96 21.88
C SER A 100 -11.10 -5.68 21.35
N LEU A 101 -11.27 -6.83 20.68
CA LEU A 101 -10.18 -7.53 20.01
C LEU A 101 -9.73 -6.82 18.73
N ILE A 102 -10.57 -5.94 18.17
CA ILE A 102 -10.23 -5.15 17.00
C ILE A 102 -9.25 -4.04 17.40
N LYS A 103 -7.98 -4.21 17.04
CA LYS A 103 -6.92 -3.27 17.39
C LYS A 103 -6.92 -2.03 16.49
N THR A 104 -7.12 -2.23 15.19
CA THR A 104 -7.10 -1.12 14.20
C THR A 104 -8.13 -1.34 13.13
N ARG A 105 -8.69 -0.22 12.64
CA ARG A 105 -9.53 -0.15 11.46
C ARG A 105 -8.80 0.67 10.41
N ARG A 106 -8.80 0.23 9.17
CA ARG A 106 -8.08 0.89 8.08
C ARG A 106 -8.86 0.79 6.78
N ILE A 107 -8.57 1.69 5.87
CA ILE A 107 -8.99 1.56 4.48
C ILE A 107 -7.82 0.93 3.71
N ILE A 108 -8.11 -0.08 2.91
CA ILE A 108 -7.16 -0.75 2.04
C ILE A 108 -7.50 -0.31 0.62
N PHE A 109 -6.48 0.17 -0.08
CA PHE A 109 -6.56 0.51 -1.49
C PHE A 109 -5.79 -0.55 -2.29
N THR A 110 -6.45 -1.14 -3.28
CA THR A 110 -5.85 -2.12 -4.19
C THR A 110 -5.81 -1.51 -5.59
N PRO A 111 -4.63 -1.19 -6.14
CA PRO A 111 -4.51 -0.55 -7.44
C PRO A 111 -4.94 -1.50 -8.57
N THR A 112 -5.37 -0.94 -9.71
CA THR A 112 -5.62 -1.69 -10.95
C THR A 112 -4.32 -2.26 -11.50
N GLN A 113 -4.41 -3.28 -12.35
CA GLN A 113 -3.24 -3.83 -13.04
C GLN A 113 -2.58 -2.77 -13.94
N GLU A 114 -3.37 -1.97 -14.62
CA GLU A 114 -2.89 -0.86 -15.46
C GLU A 114 -2.02 0.12 -14.65
N LEU A 115 -2.50 0.56 -13.49
CA LEU A 115 -1.72 1.45 -12.62
C LEU A 115 -0.44 0.80 -12.09
N LYS A 116 -0.47 -0.51 -11.80
CA LYS A 116 0.73 -1.27 -11.39
C LYS A 116 1.76 -1.31 -12.51
N ASP A 117 1.31 -1.58 -13.74
CA ASP A 117 2.19 -1.66 -14.90
C ASP A 117 2.81 -0.29 -15.23
N GLU A 118 2.02 0.80 -15.17
CA GLU A 118 2.55 2.16 -15.30
C GLU A 118 3.61 2.50 -14.24
N LEU A 119 3.39 2.12 -12.98
CA LEU A 119 4.37 2.34 -11.91
C LEU A 119 5.63 1.48 -12.05
N LYS A 120 5.47 0.25 -12.54
CA LYS A 120 6.58 -0.67 -12.79
C LYS A 120 7.50 -0.16 -13.90
N ASP A 121 6.91 0.40 -14.96
CA ASP A 121 7.63 0.90 -16.13
C ASP A 121 8.14 2.35 -15.97
N ALA A 122 7.75 3.02 -14.88
CA ALA A 122 8.17 4.39 -14.63
C ALA A 122 9.70 4.46 -14.40
N ALA A 123 10.38 5.30 -15.16
CA ALA A 123 11.81 5.55 -14.95
C ALA A 123 12.07 6.13 -13.55
N ILE A 124 13.18 5.72 -12.93
CA ILE A 124 13.57 6.17 -11.59
C ILE A 124 14.85 7.02 -11.68
N GLN A 125 14.83 8.18 -11.03
CA GLN A 125 16.01 9.02 -10.85
C GLN A 125 16.39 9.05 -9.38
N ILE A 126 17.57 8.51 -9.02
CA ILE A 126 18.07 8.43 -7.66
C ILE A 126 19.16 9.49 -7.47
N THR A 127 18.99 10.36 -6.48
CA THR A 127 20.03 11.30 -6.05
C THR A 127 20.57 10.84 -4.69
N CYS A 128 21.87 10.56 -4.64
CA CYS A 128 22.55 10.08 -3.45
C CYS A 128 23.19 11.25 -2.70
N TYR A 129 22.90 11.34 -1.40
CA TYR A 129 23.43 12.35 -0.49
C TYR A 129 24.26 11.68 0.60
N ASP A 130 25.42 12.24 0.91
CA ASP A 130 26.23 11.83 2.04
C ASP A 130 25.58 12.24 3.38
N ARG A 131 26.30 11.97 4.48
CA ARG A 131 25.87 12.37 5.85
C ARG A 131 25.79 13.87 6.05
N ASN A 132 26.55 14.66 5.29
CA ASN A 132 26.58 16.12 5.36
C ASN A 132 25.43 16.75 4.55
N GLY A 133 24.76 15.95 3.70
CA GLY A 133 23.69 16.40 2.83
C GLY A 133 24.17 16.87 1.46
N GLU A 134 25.43 16.60 1.11
CA GLU A 134 25.98 16.90 -0.21
C GLU A 134 25.63 15.83 -1.22
N GLU A 135 25.32 16.22 -2.46
CA GLU A 135 25.03 15.28 -3.54
C GLU A 135 26.34 14.65 -4.00
N VAL A 136 26.45 13.33 -3.82
CA VAL A 136 27.65 12.55 -4.19
C VAL A 136 27.48 11.75 -5.49
N LYS A 137 26.24 11.42 -5.87
CA LYS A 137 25.96 10.62 -7.07
C LYS A 137 24.52 10.80 -7.54
N ARG A 138 24.32 10.75 -8.86
CA ARG A 138 23.01 10.66 -9.48
C ARG A 138 22.94 9.43 -10.39
N VAL A 139 21.85 8.65 -10.27
CA VAL A 139 21.62 7.44 -11.06
C VAL A 139 20.24 7.55 -11.69
N THR A 140 20.14 7.19 -12.96
CA THR A 140 18.86 7.05 -13.65
C THR A 140 18.72 5.60 -14.07
N SER A 141 17.61 4.96 -13.71
CA SER A 141 17.28 3.58 -14.09
C SER A 141 15.93 3.54 -14.76
N SER A 142 15.83 2.74 -15.80
CA SER A 142 14.59 2.33 -16.45
C SER A 142 14.29 0.86 -16.23
N ASP A 143 14.99 0.20 -15.28
CA ASP A 143 14.72 -1.18 -14.95
C ASP A 143 13.31 -1.31 -14.33
N PRO A 144 12.50 -2.30 -14.77
CA PRO A 144 11.16 -2.50 -14.26
C PRO A 144 11.16 -2.76 -12.75
N GLY A 145 10.29 -2.04 -12.02
CA GLY A 145 10.06 -2.24 -10.60
C GLY A 145 9.03 -3.33 -10.31
N THR A 146 8.82 -3.63 -9.04
CA THR A 146 7.73 -4.48 -8.55
C THR A 146 6.78 -3.64 -7.72
N VAL A 147 5.48 -3.79 -7.94
CA VAL A 147 4.43 -3.14 -7.14
C VAL A 147 3.81 -4.22 -6.26
N GLU A 148 4.03 -4.09 -4.96
CA GLU A 148 3.50 -5.04 -3.97
C GLU A 148 2.01 -4.78 -3.71
N ASP A 149 1.25 -5.86 -3.52
CA ASP A 149 -0.14 -5.77 -3.10
C ASP A 149 -0.23 -5.58 -1.58
N PRO A 150 -1.09 -4.69 -1.09
CA PRO A 150 -1.23 -4.44 0.35
C PRO A 150 -1.74 -5.66 1.15
N GLU A 151 -2.14 -6.74 0.47
CA GLU A 151 -2.54 -8.01 1.10
C GLU A 151 -1.35 -8.92 1.41
N GLU A 152 -0.25 -8.83 0.66
CA GLU A 152 0.94 -9.66 0.86
C GLU A 152 1.72 -9.26 2.13
N GLU A 153 1.71 -7.98 2.51
CA GLU A 153 2.30 -7.51 3.76
C GLU A 153 1.66 -8.08 5.04
N SER A 154 0.40 -8.56 4.95
CA SER A 154 -0.32 -9.11 6.12
C SER A 154 -0.10 -10.60 6.36
N GLY A 155 0.60 -11.31 5.46
CA GLY A 155 0.75 -12.77 5.45
C GLY A 155 2.00 -13.33 6.15
N SER A 156 2.96 -12.52 6.56
CA SER A 156 4.15 -13.01 7.27
C SER A 156 3.97 -13.02 8.79
N ILE A 157 3.00 -13.77 9.30
CA ILE A 157 3.11 -14.31 10.64
C ILE A 157 3.88 -15.63 10.47
N SER A 158 5.15 -15.61 10.86
CA SER A 158 6.00 -16.79 10.93
C SER A 158 5.29 -17.89 11.71
N SER A 159 4.84 -18.93 11.02
CA SER A 159 4.58 -20.21 11.63
C SER A 159 5.94 -20.82 11.96
N GLY A 160 6.34 -20.73 13.23
CA GLY A 160 7.42 -21.53 13.75
C GLY A 160 7.01 -22.99 13.60
N SER A 161 7.70 -23.71 12.73
CA SER A 161 7.63 -25.16 12.64
C SER A 161 8.34 -25.74 13.86
N GLU A 162 7.61 -26.30 14.79
CA GLU A 162 8.12 -27.37 15.62
C GLU A 162 7.59 -28.68 15.05
N THR A 163 8.51 -29.43 14.47
CA THR A 163 8.38 -30.85 14.15
C THR A 163 8.47 -31.63 15.46
N ASP A 164 7.46 -32.44 15.78
CA ASP A 164 7.73 -33.75 16.33
C ASP A 164 6.62 -34.72 15.97
N GLY A 165 7.10 -35.93 15.65
CA GLY A 165 6.41 -36.98 14.96
C GLY A 165 5.48 -37.83 15.82
N GLN A 166 4.78 -38.60 15.17
CA GLN A 166 4.52 -40.05 15.27
C GLN A 166 3.12 -40.38 14.79
N GLY A 167 3.10 -41.31 13.85
CA GLY A 167 1.92 -41.80 13.18
C GLY A 167 0.99 -42.64 14.06
N THR A 168 -0.23 -42.73 13.58
CA THR A 168 -1.05 -43.96 13.68
C THR A 168 -2.06 -43.98 12.55
N ASP A 169 -2.01 -45.08 11.79
CA ASP A 169 -2.97 -45.48 10.76
C ASP A 169 -4.39 -45.63 11.32
N ILE A 170 -5.37 -45.12 10.59
CA ILE A 170 -6.77 -45.53 10.72
C ILE A 170 -7.33 -45.78 9.31
N PRO A 171 -7.89 -47.01 9.03
CA PRO A 171 -8.40 -47.37 7.72
C PRO A 171 -9.81 -46.80 7.43
N PRO A 172 -10.24 -46.76 6.13
CA PRO A 172 -11.48 -46.12 5.74
C PRO A 172 -12.72 -46.94 6.09
N VAL A 173 -13.75 -46.25 6.61
CA VAL A 173 -15.08 -46.82 6.84
C VAL A 173 -15.91 -46.65 5.55
N ILE A 174 -16.40 -47.79 5.06
CA ILE A 174 -17.34 -47.93 3.96
C ILE A 174 -18.76 -47.77 4.51
N ASN A 175 -19.56 -46.94 3.86
CA ASN A 175 -20.99 -46.81 4.10
C ASN A 175 -21.81 -47.83 3.29
N PRO A 176 -22.92 -48.31 3.82
CA PRO A 176 -24.01 -48.79 2.97
C PRO A 176 -24.98 -47.66 2.61
#